data_653b9beb7131c84954d80b97d79b4c22
#
_entry.id   653b9beb7131c84954d80b97d79b4c22
#
_cell.length_a   1.000
_cell.length_b   1.000
_cell.length_c   1.000
_cell.angle_alpha   90.00
_cell.angle_beta   90.00
_cell.angle_gamma   90.00
#
_symmetry.space_group_name_H-M   'P 1'
#
loop_
_entity.id
_entity.type
_entity.pdbx_description
1 polymer ?
#
loop_
_entity_poly.entity_id
_entity_poly.type
_entity_poly.pdbx_seq_one_letter_code
_entity_poly.pdbx_strand_id
1 'polypeptide(L)'
;MQQNLHPVVLFGNRDVVLVDCGYPGSLKLLQRELSKYRIPPESITKLLLTHQDDDHIGAAAELKEAYPTIQIMASGIEQPYLCGEKKNLRLQQAEQLQKLLPPDQQEFGNQFCQRYRELKPIGIDSVIAHGEHFDWGGGCEIVATPGHTPGHVSIHASDNSFFITGDAAVLENGKLAVANPDYCLDIDTAKHSLAQILHYKSHTYICFHGGEWQIGG
;
A
#
# COMPACT_ATOMS: atom_id res chain seq x y z
N MET A 1 -8.17 4.25 17.49
CA MET A 1 -7.09 5.25 17.31
C MET A 1 -7.00 5.54 15.81
N GLN A 2 -6.92 6.82 15.43
CA GLN A 2 -6.73 7.20 14.02
C GLN A 2 -5.25 6.93 13.71
N GLN A 3 -4.96 5.96 12.87
CA GLN A 3 -3.60 5.70 12.39
C GLN A 3 -3.22 6.80 11.40
N ASN A 4 -2.02 7.37 11.56
CA ASN A 4 -1.45 8.23 10.55
C ASN A 4 -0.94 7.36 9.41
N LEU A 5 -1.48 7.57 8.21
CA LEU A 5 -1.03 6.92 6.98
C LEU A 5 -0.06 7.85 6.23
N HIS A 6 0.90 7.27 5.54
CA HIS A 6 1.93 8.02 4.81
C HIS A 6 1.97 7.62 3.33
N PRO A 7 0.93 7.98 2.52
CA PRO A 7 1.01 7.87 1.07
C PRO A 7 2.19 8.69 0.54
N VAL A 8 2.84 8.21 -0.51
CA VAL A 8 4.02 8.86 -1.08
C VAL A 8 3.72 9.38 -2.47
N VAL A 9 4.26 10.56 -2.82
CA VAL A 9 4.24 11.06 -4.20
C VAL A 9 5.65 11.04 -4.77
N LEU A 10 5.83 10.38 -5.90
CA LEU A 10 7.07 10.36 -6.66
C LEU A 10 6.89 11.16 -7.96
N PHE A 11 7.93 11.90 -8.33
CA PHE A 11 7.98 12.65 -9.58
C PHE A 11 8.93 11.98 -10.56
N GLY A 12 8.46 11.71 -11.77
CA GLY A 12 9.24 11.29 -12.92
C GLY A 12 9.29 12.41 -13.98
N ASN A 13 9.92 12.12 -15.12
CA ASN A 13 10.00 13.08 -16.23
C ASN A 13 8.62 13.48 -16.80
N ARG A 14 7.67 12.56 -16.79
CA ARG A 14 6.29 12.75 -17.31
C ARG A 14 5.22 12.33 -16.32
N ASP A 15 5.59 11.68 -15.25
CA ASP A 15 4.67 11.07 -14.31
C ASP A 15 4.71 11.78 -12.96
N VAL A 16 3.55 11.91 -12.37
CA VAL A 16 3.36 12.18 -10.94
C VAL A 16 2.64 10.96 -10.39
N VAL A 17 3.34 10.17 -9.57
CA VAL A 17 2.89 8.87 -9.09
C VAL A 17 2.51 8.97 -7.62
N LEU A 18 1.26 8.68 -7.32
CA LEU A 18 0.82 8.46 -5.95
C LEU A 18 0.99 6.97 -5.62
N VAL A 19 1.62 6.67 -4.50
CA VAL A 19 1.75 5.31 -3.95
C VAL A 19 0.78 5.17 -2.80
N ASP A 20 -0.21 4.31 -2.98
CA ASP A 20 -1.36 4.08 -2.08
C ASP A 20 -2.21 5.34 -1.82
N CYS A 21 -3.44 5.19 -1.33
CA CYS A 21 -4.38 6.30 -1.31
C CYS A 21 -5.29 6.40 -0.07
N GLY A 22 -5.06 5.58 0.95
CA GLY A 22 -5.83 5.63 2.18
C GLY A 22 -7.15 4.86 2.16
N TYR A 23 -7.91 4.98 3.24
CA TYR A 23 -9.21 4.32 3.44
C TYR A 23 -10.30 4.81 2.49
N PRO A 24 -11.39 4.05 2.32
CA PRO A 24 -12.62 4.55 1.68
C PRO A 24 -13.06 5.89 2.28
N GLY A 25 -13.44 6.84 1.43
CA GLY A 25 -13.82 8.21 1.85
C GLY A 25 -12.65 9.15 2.13
N SER A 26 -11.40 8.72 1.92
CA SER A 26 -10.21 9.54 2.17
C SER A 26 -9.90 10.56 1.07
N LEU A 27 -10.61 10.58 -0.06
CA LEU A 27 -10.27 11.45 -1.19
C LEU A 27 -10.12 12.92 -0.79
N LYS A 28 -11.06 13.48 -0.01
CA LYS A 28 -10.99 14.89 0.44
C LYS A 28 -9.80 15.15 1.36
N LEU A 29 -9.44 14.19 2.20
CA LEU A 29 -8.27 14.27 3.06
C LEU A 29 -7.00 14.27 2.21
N LEU A 30 -6.89 13.34 1.27
CA LEU A 30 -5.76 13.24 0.35
C LEU A 30 -5.59 14.53 -0.47
N GLN A 31 -6.65 15.09 -1.05
CA GLN A 31 -6.63 16.37 -1.76
C GLN A 31 -6.11 17.51 -0.88
N ARG A 32 -6.56 17.57 0.38
CA ARG A 32 -6.10 18.57 1.35
C ARG A 32 -4.60 18.39 1.68
N GLU A 33 -4.15 17.15 1.88
CA GLU A 33 -2.73 16.89 2.17
C GLU A 33 -1.85 17.22 0.97
N LEU A 34 -2.22 16.82 -0.25
CA LEU A 34 -1.52 17.20 -1.48
C LEU A 34 -1.40 18.73 -1.64
N SER A 35 -2.46 19.48 -1.29
CA SER A 35 -2.45 20.95 -1.36
C SER A 35 -1.39 21.59 -0.49
N LYS A 36 -1.05 21.01 0.68
CA LYS A 36 0.02 21.51 1.56
C LYS A 36 1.39 21.50 0.88
N TYR A 37 1.59 20.56 -0.03
CA TYR A 37 2.82 20.42 -0.82
C TYR A 37 2.71 21.08 -2.20
N ARG A 38 1.61 21.81 -2.47
CA ARG A 38 1.32 22.47 -3.77
C ARG A 38 1.27 21.47 -4.94
N ILE A 39 0.79 20.26 -4.68
CA ILE A 39 0.56 19.22 -5.69
C ILE A 39 -0.92 19.25 -6.06
N PRO A 40 -1.27 19.71 -7.28
CA PRO A 40 -2.65 19.63 -7.74
C PRO A 40 -3.06 18.16 -7.90
N PRO A 41 -4.20 17.70 -7.35
CA PRO A 41 -4.62 16.31 -7.47
C PRO A 41 -4.77 15.86 -8.93
N GLU A 42 -5.19 16.76 -9.81
CA GLU A 42 -5.29 16.52 -11.25
C GLU A 42 -3.95 16.34 -11.96
N SER A 43 -2.84 16.68 -11.32
CA SER A 43 -1.49 16.43 -11.86
C SER A 43 -1.03 14.99 -11.66
N ILE A 44 -1.69 14.22 -10.81
CA ILE A 44 -1.36 12.80 -10.59
C ILE A 44 -1.71 12.03 -11.87
N THR A 45 -0.71 11.41 -12.47
CA THR A 45 -0.86 10.62 -13.70
C THR A 45 -1.02 9.14 -13.40
N LYS A 46 -0.46 8.67 -12.29
CA LYS A 46 -0.46 7.25 -11.90
C LYS A 46 -0.79 7.08 -10.42
N LEU A 47 -1.53 6.00 -10.12
CA LEU A 47 -1.72 5.47 -8.78
C LEU A 47 -1.13 4.07 -8.74
N LEU A 48 -0.07 3.87 -7.98
CA LEU A 48 0.51 2.56 -7.72
C LEU A 48 -0.06 2.02 -6.41
N LEU A 49 -0.69 0.87 -6.49
CA LEU A 49 -1.23 0.15 -5.33
C LEU A 49 -0.25 -0.95 -4.92
N THR A 50 0.26 -0.87 -3.70
CA THR A 50 1.24 -1.85 -3.18
C THR A 50 0.60 -3.22 -2.96
N HIS A 51 -0.65 -3.25 -2.46
CA HIS A 51 -1.43 -4.46 -2.19
C HIS A 51 -2.92 -4.14 -2.01
N GLN A 52 -3.75 -5.12 -1.64
CA GLN A 52 -5.22 -5.06 -1.67
C GLN A 52 -5.90 -4.64 -0.35
N ASP A 53 -5.19 -4.17 0.68
CA ASP A 53 -5.81 -3.81 1.95
C ASP A 53 -6.51 -2.44 1.86
N ASP A 54 -7.61 -2.30 2.60
CA ASP A 54 -8.58 -1.21 2.47
C ASP A 54 -8.02 0.18 2.80
N ASP A 55 -6.99 0.26 3.61
CA ASP A 55 -6.31 1.51 3.93
C ASP A 55 -5.26 1.93 2.89
N HIS A 56 -4.93 1.06 1.95
CA HIS A 56 -4.06 1.36 0.80
C HIS A 56 -4.86 1.69 -0.45
N ILE A 57 -5.97 0.97 -0.68
CA ILE A 57 -6.73 1.06 -1.92
C ILE A 57 -8.06 1.82 -1.78
N GLY A 58 -8.46 2.16 -0.57
CA GLY A 58 -9.82 2.56 -0.26
C GLY A 58 -10.34 3.75 -1.05
N ALA A 59 -9.49 4.76 -1.32
CA ALA A 59 -9.86 5.92 -2.13
C ALA A 59 -9.62 5.74 -3.65
N ALA A 60 -9.10 4.61 -4.12
CA ALA A 60 -8.71 4.43 -5.52
C ALA A 60 -9.88 4.58 -6.50
N ALA A 61 -11.05 4.00 -6.18
CA ALA A 61 -12.24 4.14 -7.01
C ALA A 61 -12.73 5.60 -7.05
N GLU A 62 -12.70 6.31 -5.93
CA GLU A 62 -13.07 7.74 -5.84
C GLU A 62 -12.08 8.62 -6.62
N LEU A 63 -10.78 8.31 -6.55
CA LEU A 63 -9.74 8.99 -7.33
C LEU A 63 -9.96 8.80 -8.83
N LYS A 64 -10.21 7.56 -9.28
CA LYS A 64 -10.45 7.26 -10.70
C LYS A 64 -11.73 7.93 -11.22
N GLU A 65 -12.77 8.02 -10.38
CA GLU A 65 -14.01 8.74 -10.72
C GLU A 65 -13.79 10.26 -10.82
N ALA A 66 -13.05 10.84 -9.88
CA ALA A 66 -12.76 12.28 -9.87
C ALA A 66 -11.73 12.70 -10.94
N TYR A 67 -10.77 11.82 -11.23
CA TYR A 67 -9.65 12.06 -12.16
C TYR A 67 -9.49 10.87 -13.12
N PRO A 68 -10.35 10.75 -14.15
CA PRO A 68 -10.43 9.56 -15.02
C PRO A 68 -9.14 9.24 -15.80
N THR A 69 -8.25 10.21 -15.96
CA THR A 69 -6.97 10.06 -16.68
C THR A 69 -5.89 9.34 -15.85
N ILE A 70 -6.06 9.22 -14.53
CA ILE A 70 -5.12 8.49 -13.67
C ILE A 70 -5.07 7.03 -14.13
N GLN A 71 -3.85 6.53 -14.37
CA GLN A 71 -3.61 5.11 -14.62
C GLN A 71 -3.35 4.39 -13.30
N ILE A 72 -4.13 3.34 -13.03
CA ILE A 72 -3.96 2.51 -11.82
C ILE A 72 -3.08 1.32 -12.12
N MET A 73 -2.06 1.13 -11.28
CA MET A 73 -1.04 0.10 -11.43
C MET A 73 -0.99 -0.78 -10.19
N ALA A 74 -0.83 -2.08 -10.37
CA ALA A 74 -0.65 -3.04 -9.28
C ALA A 74 0.09 -4.28 -9.80
N SER A 75 0.54 -5.15 -8.88
CA SER A 75 1.12 -6.44 -9.29
C SER A 75 0.06 -7.35 -9.90
N GLY A 76 0.48 -8.22 -10.84
CA GLY A 76 -0.43 -9.19 -11.45
C GLY A 76 -1.00 -10.22 -10.47
N ILE A 77 -0.38 -10.38 -9.31
CA ILE A 77 -0.88 -11.27 -8.25
C ILE A 77 -2.03 -10.59 -7.48
N GLU A 78 -1.95 -9.27 -7.25
CA GLU A 78 -3.03 -8.50 -6.57
C GLU A 78 -4.21 -8.19 -7.51
N GLN A 79 -3.96 -8.03 -8.80
CA GLN A 79 -4.96 -7.61 -9.79
C GLN A 79 -6.31 -8.34 -9.68
N PRO A 80 -6.40 -9.69 -9.65
CA PRO A 80 -7.69 -10.38 -9.63
C PRO A 80 -8.52 -10.10 -8.36
N TYR A 81 -7.87 -9.75 -7.26
CA TYR A 81 -8.54 -9.36 -6.00
C TYR A 81 -9.00 -7.90 -6.06
N LEU A 82 -8.19 -7.02 -6.65
CA LEU A 82 -8.52 -5.61 -6.83
C LEU A 82 -9.67 -5.40 -7.81
N CYS A 83 -9.68 -6.16 -8.92
CA CYS A 83 -10.74 -6.11 -9.93
C CYS A 83 -12.03 -6.82 -9.49
N GLY A 84 -12.05 -7.50 -8.35
CA GLY A 84 -13.21 -8.24 -7.87
C GLY A 84 -13.45 -9.57 -8.58
N GLU A 85 -12.53 -10.05 -9.40
CA GLU A 85 -12.57 -11.38 -10.01
C GLU A 85 -12.43 -12.50 -8.97
N LYS A 86 -11.66 -12.21 -7.93
CA LYS A 86 -11.49 -13.06 -6.76
C LYS A 86 -11.87 -12.29 -5.50
N LYS A 87 -12.37 -13.03 -4.51
CA LYS A 87 -12.68 -12.47 -3.20
C LYS A 87 -11.39 -11.97 -2.53
N ASN A 88 -11.40 -10.72 -2.03
CA ASN A 88 -10.29 -10.12 -1.32
C ASN A 88 -9.72 -11.06 -0.24
N LEU A 89 -8.41 -11.23 -0.17
CA LEU A 89 -7.76 -12.19 0.73
C LEU A 89 -7.90 -11.79 2.20
N ARG A 90 -7.87 -10.49 2.50
CA ARG A 90 -8.09 -9.99 3.86
C ARG A 90 -9.52 -10.28 4.33
N LEU A 91 -10.50 -10.11 3.44
CA LEU A 91 -11.88 -10.48 3.74
C LEU A 91 -12.01 -11.99 4.02
N GLN A 92 -11.32 -12.83 3.23
CA GLN A 92 -11.33 -14.28 3.48
C GLN A 92 -10.76 -14.63 4.85
N GLN A 93 -9.62 -14.03 5.22
CA GLN A 93 -8.99 -14.19 6.54
C GLN A 93 -9.92 -13.70 7.65
N ALA A 94 -10.47 -12.49 7.51
CA ALA A 94 -11.34 -11.87 8.50
C ALA A 94 -12.61 -12.70 8.75
N GLU A 95 -13.22 -13.25 7.71
CA GLU A 95 -14.42 -14.11 7.85
C GLU A 95 -14.11 -15.45 8.52
N GLN A 96 -12.88 -15.95 8.40
CA GLN A 96 -12.45 -17.14 9.14
C GLN A 96 -12.24 -16.82 10.61
N LEU A 97 -11.54 -15.73 10.92
CA LEU A 97 -11.30 -15.27 12.29
C LEU A 97 -12.59 -14.87 13.00
N GLN A 98 -13.54 -14.24 12.28
CA GLN A 98 -14.84 -13.85 12.81
C GLN A 98 -15.59 -15.00 13.49
N LYS A 99 -15.48 -16.23 12.96
CA LYS A 99 -16.13 -17.43 13.52
C LYS A 99 -15.55 -17.84 14.87
N LEU A 100 -14.34 -17.37 15.19
CA LEU A 100 -13.59 -17.71 16.41
C LEU A 100 -13.61 -16.60 17.44
N LEU A 101 -14.10 -15.40 17.09
CA LEU A 101 -14.14 -14.26 18.00
C LEU A 101 -15.10 -14.50 19.15
N PRO A 102 -14.75 -14.08 20.37
CA PRO A 102 -15.65 -14.12 21.51
C PRO A 102 -16.84 -13.17 21.32
N PRO A 103 -17.97 -13.37 22.05
CA PRO A 103 -19.20 -12.61 21.84
C PRO A 103 -19.04 -11.08 21.91
N ASP A 104 -18.17 -10.57 22.78
CA ASP A 104 -17.89 -9.15 22.97
C ASP A 104 -17.10 -8.52 21.81
N GLN A 105 -16.48 -9.32 20.94
CA GLN A 105 -15.71 -8.88 19.76
C GLN A 105 -16.45 -9.14 18.43
N GLN A 106 -17.59 -9.82 18.46
CA GLN A 106 -18.32 -10.18 17.25
C GLN A 106 -18.74 -8.96 16.43
N GLU A 107 -19.19 -7.90 17.08
CA GLU A 107 -19.61 -6.67 16.40
C GLU A 107 -18.43 -6.01 15.68
N PHE A 108 -17.27 -5.91 16.32
CA PHE A 108 -16.04 -5.40 15.70
C PHE A 108 -15.67 -6.21 14.45
N GLY A 109 -15.65 -7.55 14.56
CA GLY A 109 -15.31 -8.40 13.43
C GLY A 109 -16.33 -8.30 12.28
N ASN A 110 -17.63 -8.16 12.59
CA ASN A 110 -18.66 -7.93 11.59
C ASN A 110 -18.43 -6.62 10.84
N GLN A 111 -18.16 -5.52 11.53
CA GLN A 111 -17.87 -4.22 10.94
C GLN A 111 -16.60 -4.26 10.09
N PHE A 112 -15.56 -4.96 10.54
CA PHE A 112 -14.34 -5.16 9.77
C PHE A 112 -14.63 -5.90 8.45
N CYS A 113 -15.34 -7.04 8.50
CA CYS A 113 -15.74 -7.77 7.30
C CYS A 113 -16.62 -6.93 6.36
N GLN A 114 -17.56 -6.15 6.93
CA GLN A 114 -18.46 -5.32 6.14
C GLN A 114 -17.70 -4.25 5.36
N ARG A 115 -16.72 -3.60 5.96
CA ARG A 115 -15.87 -2.61 5.29
C ARG A 115 -15.20 -3.18 4.03
N TYR A 116 -14.67 -4.40 4.12
CA TYR A 116 -14.09 -5.07 2.94
C TYR A 116 -15.11 -5.50 1.90
N ARG A 117 -16.34 -5.85 2.29
CA ARG A 117 -17.41 -6.18 1.35
C ARG A 117 -17.92 -4.97 0.57
N GLU A 118 -17.77 -3.78 1.14
CA GLU A 118 -18.18 -2.51 0.54
C GLU A 118 -17.10 -1.89 -0.35
N LEU A 119 -15.89 -2.44 -0.38
CA LEU A 119 -14.85 -1.99 -1.30
C LEU A 119 -15.31 -2.15 -2.75
N LYS A 120 -15.21 -1.04 -3.50
CA LYS A 120 -15.53 -1.06 -4.93
C LYS A 120 -14.40 -1.76 -5.70
N PRO A 121 -14.72 -2.61 -6.69
CA PRO A 121 -13.71 -3.13 -7.61
C PRO A 121 -12.95 -2.01 -8.31
N ILE A 122 -11.65 -2.21 -8.51
CA ILE A 122 -10.72 -1.25 -9.09
C ILE A 122 -10.17 -1.82 -10.39
N GLY A 123 -10.43 -1.16 -11.52
CA GLY A 123 -9.82 -1.53 -12.80
C GLY A 123 -8.31 -1.22 -12.77
N ILE A 124 -7.49 -2.19 -13.10
CA ILE A 124 -6.04 -2.05 -13.21
C ILE A 124 -5.69 -1.76 -14.66
N ASP A 125 -5.12 -0.57 -14.92
CA ASP A 125 -4.75 -0.13 -16.27
C ASP A 125 -3.41 -0.74 -16.71
N SER A 126 -2.50 -1.04 -15.75
CA SER A 126 -1.16 -1.56 -16.04
C SER A 126 -0.68 -2.49 -14.92
N VAL A 127 -0.14 -3.63 -15.30
CA VAL A 127 0.47 -4.59 -14.36
C VAL A 127 1.95 -4.28 -14.23
N ILE A 128 2.46 -4.35 -13.00
CA ILE A 128 3.88 -4.18 -12.66
C ILE A 128 4.45 -5.47 -12.07
N ALA A 129 5.75 -5.66 -12.24
CA ALA A 129 6.47 -6.82 -11.74
C ALA A 129 7.79 -6.45 -11.07
N HIS A 130 8.31 -7.37 -10.25
CA HIS A 130 9.64 -7.26 -9.66
C HIS A 130 10.72 -7.03 -10.72
N GLY A 131 11.63 -6.09 -10.45
CA GLY A 131 12.73 -5.75 -11.35
C GLY A 131 12.35 -4.75 -12.45
N GLU A 132 11.11 -4.29 -12.54
CA GLU A 132 10.78 -3.19 -13.45
C GLU A 132 11.34 -1.87 -12.94
N HIS A 133 11.91 -1.09 -13.86
CA HIS A 133 12.54 0.20 -13.56
C HIS A 133 11.71 1.36 -14.13
N PHE A 134 11.66 2.44 -13.36
CA PHE A 134 10.99 3.69 -13.71
C PHE A 134 11.90 4.89 -13.41
N ASP A 135 11.61 6.03 -14.03
CA ASP A 135 12.35 7.28 -13.82
C ASP A 135 11.83 8.10 -12.60
N TRP A 136 10.94 7.51 -11.81
CA TRP A 136 10.32 8.16 -10.66
C TRP A 136 11.31 8.35 -9.51
N GLY A 137 11.23 9.51 -8.85
CA GLY A 137 12.10 9.82 -7.71
C GLY A 137 13.60 9.86 -8.03
N GLY A 138 13.97 10.11 -9.29
CA GLY A 138 15.35 10.05 -9.76
C GLY A 138 15.79 8.68 -10.28
N GLY A 139 14.88 7.74 -10.38
CA GLY A 139 15.08 6.36 -10.80
C GLY A 139 14.77 5.37 -9.69
N CYS A 140 13.91 4.40 -9.98
CA CYS A 140 13.54 3.37 -9.00
C CYS A 140 13.23 2.02 -9.67
N GLU A 141 13.18 0.98 -8.86
CA GLU A 141 12.73 -0.36 -9.24
C GLU A 141 11.59 -0.84 -8.36
N ILE A 142 10.74 -1.69 -8.91
CA ILE A 142 9.71 -2.42 -8.19
C ILE A 142 10.33 -3.65 -7.55
N VAL A 143 10.14 -3.80 -6.25
CA VAL A 143 10.63 -4.94 -5.48
C VAL A 143 9.46 -5.77 -4.99
N ALA A 144 9.36 -7.04 -5.37
CA ALA A 144 8.39 -7.95 -4.77
C ALA A 144 8.76 -8.20 -3.30
N THR A 145 7.83 -7.95 -2.41
CA THR A 145 7.98 -8.11 -0.95
C THR A 145 6.77 -8.85 -0.37
N PRO A 146 6.55 -10.12 -0.81
CA PRO A 146 5.38 -10.90 -0.41
C PRO A 146 5.36 -11.22 1.08
N GLY A 147 4.19 -11.64 1.57
CA GLY A 147 3.98 -12.15 2.94
C GLY A 147 2.85 -11.42 3.65
N HIS A 148 2.85 -10.09 3.70
CA HIS A 148 1.67 -9.34 4.14
C HIS A 148 0.48 -9.68 3.24
N THR A 149 0.64 -9.53 1.92
CA THR A 149 -0.14 -10.21 0.89
C THR A 149 0.78 -10.92 -0.10
N PRO A 150 0.28 -11.89 -0.91
CA PRO A 150 1.13 -12.63 -1.84
C PRO A 150 1.73 -11.79 -2.97
N GLY A 151 1.02 -10.74 -3.37
CA GLY A 151 1.42 -9.86 -4.48
C GLY A 151 1.97 -8.52 -4.04
N HIS A 152 2.24 -8.34 -2.74
CA HIS A 152 2.76 -7.08 -2.21
C HIS A 152 4.04 -6.63 -2.92
N VAL A 153 4.12 -5.34 -3.24
CA VAL A 153 5.30 -4.71 -3.83
C VAL A 153 5.75 -3.50 -3.03
N SER A 154 7.04 -3.26 -3.06
CA SER A 154 7.73 -2.09 -2.52
C SER A 154 8.46 -1.35 -3.66
N ILE A 155 8.98 -0.15 -3.40
CA ILE A 155 9.72 0.65 -4.37
C ILE A 155 11.08 1.01 -3.79
N HIS A 156 12.15 0.72 -4.54
CA HIS A 156 13.52 1.00 -4.15
C HIS A 156 14.14 2.04 -5.10
N ALA A 157 14.72 3.11 -4.55
CA ALA A 157 15.46 4.11 -5.33
C ALA A 157 16.77 3.54 -5.84
N SER A 158 17.09 3.74 -7.12
CA SER A 158 18.30 3.20 -7.77
C SER A 158 19.60 3.70 -7.16
N ASP A 159 19.59 4.87 -6.51
CA ASP A 159 20.72 5.47 -5.80
C ASP A 159 20.75 5.16 -4.30
N ASN A 160 19.88 4.26 -3.82
CA ASN A 160 19.67 3.92 -2.40
C ASN A 160 19.20 5.09 -1.54
N SER A 161 18.69 6.18 -2.08
CA SER A 161 18.22 7.34 -1.30
C SER A 161 16.99 6.99 -0.45
N PHE A 162 16.06 6.20 -1.00
CA PHE A 162 14.86 5.78 -0.28
C PHE A 162 14.42 4.33 -0.61
N PHE A 163 13.61 3.80 0.30
CA PHE A 163 12.85 2.55 0.10
C PHE A 163 11.43 2.75 0.62
N ILE A 164 10.42 2.69 -0.24
CA ILE A 164 9.01 2.75 0.14
C ILE A 164 8.54 1.33 0.39
N THR A 165 8.20 1.03 1.63
CA THR A 165 8.00 -0.34 2.08
C THR A 165 6.59 -0.87 1.88
N GLY A 166 5.57 0.00 1.70
CA GLY A 166 4.18 -0.41 1.93
C GLY A 166 4.05 -1.05 3.31
N ASP A 167 3.42 -2.22 3.38
CA ASP A 167 3.24 -3.01 4.59
C ASP A 167 4.19 -4.21 4.72
N ALA A 168 5.21 -4.30 3.84
CA ALA A 168 6.30 -5.26 4.04
C ALA A 168 7.17 -4.90 5.25
N ALA A 169 7.20 -3.60 5.63
CA ALA A 169 7.78 -3.12 6.88
C ALA A 169 6.99 -1.93 7.43
N VAL A 170 6.86 -1.88 8.74
CA VAL A 170 6.27 -0.76 9.50
C VAL A 170 7.30 -0.20 10.47
N LEU A 171 7.13 1.06 10.85
CA LEU A 171 7.99 1.67 11.87
C LEU A 171 7.30 1.60 13.24
N GLU A 172 7.86 0.76 14.12
CA GLU A 172 7.39 0.61 15.50
C GLU A 172 8.52 0.83 16.49
N ASN A 173 8.30 1.67 17.50
CA ASN A 173 9.29 1.96 18.56
C ASN A 173 10.68 2.35 18.00
N GLY A 174 10.70 3.11 16.89
CA GLY A 174 11.94 3.56 16.24
C GLY A 174 12.70 2.46 15.47
N LYS A 175 12.06 1.34 15.17
CA LYS A 175 12.66 0.22 14.42
C LYS A 175 11.71 -0.26 13.32
N LEU A 176 12.31 -0.74 12.24
CA LEU A 176 11.56 -1.46 11.22
C LEU A 176 11.17 -2.84 11.73
N ALA A 177 9.90 -3.16 11.62
CA ALA A 177 9.31 -4.43 12.00
C ALA A 177 8.40 -4.95 10.88
N VAL A 178 8.11 -6.25 10.90
CA VAL A 178 7.03 -6.80 10.09
C VAL A 178 5.71 -6.18 10.54
N ALA A 179 4.81 -5.87 9.62
CA ALA A 179 3.45 -5.44 9.95
C ALA A 179 2.80 -6.44 10.92
N ASN A 180 1.82 -5.96 11.70
CA ASN A 180 1.16 -6.80 12.72
C ASN A 180 0.91 -8.23 12.20
N PRO A 181 1.45 -9.27 12.86
CA PRO A 181 1.34 -10.67 12.43
C PRO A 181 -0.09 -11.14 12.16
N ASP A 182 -1.08 -10.59 12.89
CA ASP A 182 -2.50 -10.94 12.71
C ASP A 182 -3.04 -10.49 11.33
N TYR A 183 -2.36 -9.54 10.70
CA TYR A 183 -2.68 -9.04 9.35
C TYR A 183 -1.71 -9.57 8.28
N CYS A 184 -0.74 -10.40 8.60
CA CYS A 184 0.08 -11.08 7.60
C CYS A 184 -0.60 -12.36 7.12
N LEU A 185 -0.68 -12.55 5.80
CA LEU A 185 -1.22 -13.81 5.25
C LEU A 185 -0.20 -14.94 5.31
N ASP A 186 1.10 -14.61 5.28
CA ASP A 186 2.24 -15.52 5.46
C ASP A 186 3.35 -14.81 6.23
N ILE A 187 3.40 -15.02 7.54
CA ILE A 187 4.33 -14.33 8.43
C ILE A 187 5.79 -14.70 8.16
N ASP A 188 6.08 -15.92 7.76
CA ASP A 188 7.47 -16.35 7.52
C ASP A 188 7.99 -15.75 6.21
N THR A 189 7.16 -15.70 5.18
CA THR A 189 7.48 -14.96 3.94
C THR A 189 7.62 -13.46 4.22
N ALA A 190 6.78 -12.85 5.07
CA ALA A 190 6.91 -11.44 5.45
C ALA A 190 8.23 -11.14 6.17
N LYS A 191 8.70 -12.03 7.06
CA LYS A 191 10.02 -11.90 7.71
C LYS A 191 11.17 -11.95 6.69
N HIS A 192 11.08 -12.82 5.68
CA HIS A 192 12.08 -12.88 4.61
C HIS A 192 12.08 -11.58 3.78
N SER A 193 10.91 -11.04 3.46
CA SER A 193 10.77 -9.75 2.77
C SER A 193 11.37 -8.61 3.58
N LEU A 194 11.14 -8.54 4.90
CA LEU A 194 11.79 -7.55 5.77
C LEU A 194 13.33 -7.69 5.75
N ALA A 195 13.85 -8.92 5.84
CA ALA A 195 15.29 -9.15 5.77
C ALA A 195 15.87 -8.72 4.41
N GLN A 196 15.16 -8.98 3.32
CA GLN A 196 15.51 -8.51 1.97
C GLN A 196 15.54 -6.97 1.91
N ILE A 197 14.50 -6.29 2.41
CA ILE A 197 14.40 -4.83 2.46
C ILE A 197 15.63 -4.24 3.18
N LEU A 198 15.98 -4.78 4.34
CA LEU A 198 17.14 -4.31 5.12
C LEU A 198 18.48 -4.54 4.41
N HIS A 199 18.56 -5.54 3.53
CA HIS A 199 19.77 -5.80 2.74
C HIS A 199 20.07 -4.70 1.70
N TYR A 200 19.06 -3.97 1.22
CA TYR A 200 19.23 -2.83 0.31
C TYR A 200 20.00 -1.66 0.93
N LYS A 201 19.98 -1.50 2.27
CA LYS A 201 20.70 -0.46 3.01
C LYS A 201 20.38 0.95 2.51
N SER A 202 19.13 1.21 2.17
CA SER A 202 18.68 2.54 1.75
C SER A 202 18.84 3.56 2.88
N HIS A 203 19.13 4.82 2.54
CA HIS A 203 19.30 5.88 3.55
C HIS A 203 18.03 6.14 4.33
N THR A 204 16.89 6.17 3.64
CA THR A 204 15.57 6.42 4.24
C THR A 204 14.62 5.30 3.87
N TYR A 205 13.94 4.74 4.88
CA TYR A 205 12.80 3.84 4.68
C TYR A 205 11.53 4.61 4.96
N ILE A 206 10.59 4.58 4.02
CA ILE A 206 9.30 5.25 4.11
C ILE A 206 8.24 4.17 4.27
N CYS A 207 7.75 4.03 5.51
CA CYS A 207 6.71 3.08 5.86
C CYS A 207 5.34 3.73 5.76
N PHE A 208 4.38 3.03 5.19
CA PHE A 208 3.00 3.51 5.14
C PHE A 208 2.41 3.69 6.55
N HIS A 209 2.80 2.80 7.47
CA HIS A 209 2.50 2.90 8.90
C HIS A 209 3.76 3.26 9.69
N GLY A 210 3.70 4.39 10.40
CA GLY A 210 4.77 4.86 11.29
C GLY A 210 5.69 5.91 10.67
N GLY A 211 5.68 6.11 9.35
CA GLY A 211 6.42 7.18 8.68
C GLY A 211 7.86 6.82 8.31
N GLU A 212 8.78 7.78 8.44
CA GLU A 212 10.14 7.66 7.95
C GLU A 212 11.10 7.13 9.01
N TRP A 213 12.01 6.26 8.59
CA TRP A 213 13.14 5.78 9.38
C TRP A 213 14.45 5.93 8.60
N GLN A 214 15.49 6.47 9.25
CA GLN A 214 16.81 6.69 8.65
C GLN A 214 17.86 5.82 9.33
N ILE A 215 18.78 5.26 8.54
CA ILE A 215 19.92 4.51 9.09
C ILE A 215 20.85 5.47 9.81
N GLY A 216 21.03 5.28 11.10
CA GLY A 216 21.98 6.06 11.92
C GLY A 216 21.41 7.35 12.52
N GLY A 217 20.06 7.50 12.51
CA GLY A 217 19.36 8.56 13.25
C GLY A 217 19.16 8.19 14.72
#